data_f2defddd148dedee6a71241e71ce9af3
#
_entry.id   f2defddd148dedee6a71241e71ce9af3
#
_cell.length_a   1.000
_cell.length_b   1.000
_cell.length_c   1.000
_cell.angle_alpha   90.00
_cell.angle_beta   90.00
_cell.angle_gamma   90.00
#
_symmetry.space_group_name_H-M   'P 1'
#
loop_
_entity.id
_entity.type
_entity.pdbx_description
1 polymer ?
#
loop_
_entity_poly.entity_id
_entity_poly.type
_entity_poly.pdbx_seq_one_letter_code
_entity_poly.pdbx_strand_id
1 'polypeptide(L)'
;IAGALLDIWQADVNGRYRHRSDRNPARLDPNFQGWAMMSSDHNGYFEFKTVMPGAYPADKDWIRPPHIHFKISKQGYRALTTQMYFPDEALNGADLLLRSKSIAERTAMIAKNLESEGKLPIYGYNVVLELLRN
;
A
#
# COMPACT_ATOMS: atom_id res chain seq x y z
N ILE A 1 -12.32 -2.92 -12.46
CA ILE A 1 -12.30 -4.32 -12.95
C ILE A 1 -12.93 -5.19 -11.89
N ALA A 2 -14.04 -5.87 -12.22
CA ALA A 2 -14.76 -6.76 -11.32
C ALA A 2 -13.95 -8.02 -11.02
N GLY A 3 -13.98 -8.47 -9.74
CA GLY A 3 -13.39 -9.73 -9.32
C GLY A 3 -11.87 -9.78 -9.51
N ALA A 4 -11.17 -8.65 -9.43
CA ALA A 4 -9.72 -8.64 -9.31
C ALA A 4 -9.34 -9.09 -7.89
N LEU A 5 -8.39 -10.00 -7.78
CA LEU A 5 -7.87 -10.44 -6.49
C LEU A 5 -6.80 -9.46 -6.00
N LEU A 6 -6.99 -8.96 -4.79
CA LEU A 6 -6.06 -8.07 -4.11
C LEU A 6 -5.41 -8.82 -2.94
N ASP A 7 -4.10 -8.90 -2.97
CA ASP A 7 -3.25 -9.35 -1.86
C ASP A 7 -2.58 -8.10 -1.27
N ILE A 8 -2.85 -7.81 0.00
CA ILE A 8 -2.52 -6.55 0.66
C ILE A 8 -1.70 -6.83 1.91
N TRP A 9 -0.56 -6.16 2.08
CA TRP A 9 0.25 -6.30 3.28
C TRP A 9 0.92 -4.98 3.67
N GLN A 10 1.14 -4.79 4.96
CA GLN A 10 1.73 -3.59 5.51
C GLN A 10 2.44 -3.86 6.85
N ALA A 11 3.29 -2.92 7.23
CA ALA A 11 3.82 -2.86 8.59
C ALA A 11 2.72 -2.47 9.60
N ASP A 12 2.91 -2.82 10.87
CA ASP A 12 2.08 -2.34 11.96
C ASP A 12 2.37 -0.84 12.27
N VAL A 13 1.72 -0.31 13.29
CA VAL A 13 1.90 1.08 13.73
C VAL A 13 3.34 1.39 14.17
N ASN A 14 4.12 0.40 14.56
CA ASN A 14 5.53 0.52 14.96
C ASN A 14 6.50 0.38 13.77
N GLY A 15 6.00 0.23 12.55
CA GLY A 15 6.81 0.01 11.35
C GLY A 15 7.33 -1.41 11.21
N ARG A 16 6.74 -2.39 11.92
CA ARG A 16 7.18 -3.77 11.87
C ARG A 16 6.24 -4.67 11.08
N TYR A 17 6.83 -5.53 10.23
CA TYR A 17 6.12 -6.57 9.51
C TYR A 17 6.03 -7.85 10.35
N ARG A 18 4.90 -8.55 10.24
CA ARG A 18 4.72 -9.88 10.84
C ARG A 18 5.39 -10.97 10.02
N HIS A 19 6.60 -10.74 9.57
CA HIS A 19 7.37 -11.70 8.79
C HIS A 19 8.62 -12.12 9.56
N ARG A 20 8.96 -13.42 9.56
CA ARG A 20 10.10 -13.96 10.32
C ARG A 20 11.45 -13.35 9.91
N SER A 21 11.58 -12.88 8.66
CA SER A 21 12.80 -12.25 8.17
C SER A 21 12.84 -10.73 8.38
N ASP A 22 11.80 -10.12 8.97
CA ASP A 22 11.87 -8.72 9.35
C ASP A 22 12.83 -8.56 10.55
N ARG A 23 13.94 -7.86 10.31
CA ARG A 23 14.98 -7.59 11.32
C ARG A 23 14.77 -6.29 12.06
N ASN A 24 13.68 -5.55 11.79
CA ASN A 24 13.36 -4.33 12.51
C ASN A 24 13.22 -4.64 14.01
N PRO A 25 14.00 -3.99 14.91
CA PRO A 25 13.93 -4.22 16.35
C PRO A 25 12.68 -3.67 17.01
N ALA A 26 11.85 -2.92 16.29
CA ALA A 26 10.60 -2.37 16.83
C ALA A 26 9.70 -3.47 17.38
N ARG A 27 8.88 -3.13 18.38
CA ARG A 27 7.92 -4.06 18.97
C ARG A 27 6.85 -4.42 17.95
N LEU A 28 6.64 -5.72 17.73
CA LEU A 28 5.53 -6.21 16.93
C LEU A 28 4.19 -5.99 17.67
N ASP A 29 3.20 -5.46 16.99
CA ASP A 29 1.82 -5.42 17.49
C ASP A 29 1.20 -6.83 17.37
N PRO A 30 0.92 -7.52 18.49
CA PRO A 30 0.35 -8.87 18.44
C PRO A 30 -1.10 -8.90 17.94
N ASN A 31 -1.80 -7.77 17.99
CA ASN A 31 -3.21 -7.67 17.64
C ASN A 31 -3.44 -7.24 16.19
N PHE A 32 -2.38 -6.92 15.44
CA PHE A 32 -2.47 -6.53 14.05
C PHE A 32 -2.04 -7.66 13.12
N GLN A 33 -2.93 -8.07 12.21
CA GLN A 33 -2.67 -9.19 11.30
C GLN A 33 -1.61 -8.86 10.24
N GLY A 34 -1.58 -7.64 9.71
CA GLY A 34 -0.62 -7.15 8.73
C GLY A 34 -0.82 -7.60 7.29
N TRP A 35 -1.79 -8.46 7.03
CA TRP A 35 -2.05 -9.03 5.72
C TRP A 35 -3.53 -9.36 5.53
N ALA A 36 -4.05 -9.17 4.31
CA ALA A 36 -5.40 -9.54 3.90
C ALA A 36 -5.47 -9.88 2.42
N MET A 37 -6.40 -10.76 2.06
CA MET A 37 -6.82 -11.00 0.68
C MET A 37 -8.28 -10.63 0.52
N MET A 38 -8.60 -10.00 -0.59
CA MET A 38 -9.99 -9.65 -0.96
C MET A 38 -10.15 -9.59 -2.47
N SER A 39 -11.40 -9.54 -2.92
CA SER A 39 -11.72 -9.31 -4.33
C SER A 39 -12.44 -7.98 -4.50
N SER A 40 -12.19 -7.30 -5.60
CA SER A 40 -13.00 -6.15 -5.98
C SER A 40 -14.43 -6.59 -6.35
N ASP A 41 -15.40 -5.72 -6.10
CA ASP A 41 -16.80 -5.94 -6.42
C ASP A 41 -17.09 -5.87 -7.94
N HIS A 42 -18.36 -5.91 -8.32
CA HIS A 42 -18.81 -5.85 -9.72
C HIS A 42 -18.49 -4.52 -10.43
N ASN A 43 -18.25 -3.44 -9.68
CA ASN A 43 -17.82 -2.14 -10.18
C ASN A 43 -16.29 -1.98 -10.20
N GLY A 44 -15.56 -2.95 -9.65
CA GLY A 44 -14.11 -2.86 -9.45
C GLY A 44 -13.71 -2.12 -8.18
N TYR A 45 -14.66 -1.87 -7.27
CA TYR A 45 -14.42 -1.21 -6.00
C TYR A 45 -13.92 -2.19 -4.94
N PHE A 46 -13.08 -1.71 -4.04
CA PHE A 46 -12.63 -2.42 -2.85
C PHE A 46 -12.47 -1.43 -1.69
N GLU A 47 -12.67 -1.89 -0.48
CA GLU A 47 -12.39 -1.12 0.72
C GLU A 47 -11.94 -2.03 1.87
N PHE A 48 -11.13 -1.48 2.76
CA PHE A 48 -10.74 -2.13 4.00
C PHE A 48 -10.39 -1.08 5.06
N LYS A 49 -10.47 -1.48 6.32
CA LYS A 49 -10.02 -0.67 7.46
C LYS A 49 -8.71 -1.24 7.98
N THR A 50 -7.78 -0.36 8.29
CA THR A 50 -6.47 -0.75 8.82
C THR A 50 -5.93 0.31 9.78
N VAL A 51 -4.80 0.02 10.39
CA VAL A 51 -4.02 1.01 11.14
C VAL A 51 -3.09 1.76 10.20
N MET A 52 -2.73 3.00 10.54
CA MET A 52 -1.67 3.71 9.81
C MET A 52 -0.36 2.95 9.99
N PRO A 53 0.30 2.51 8.91
CA PRO A 53 1.60 1.86 9.00
C PRO A 53 2.63 2.82 9.59
N GLY A 54 3.52 2.33 10.43
CA GLY A 54 4.68 3.09 10.87
C GLY A 54 5.75 3.19 9.78
N ALA A 55 6.51 4.29 9.77
CA ALA A 55 7.75 4.38 9.03
C ALA A 55 8.78 3.42 9.63
N TYR A 56 9.72 2.93 8.81
CA TYR A 56 10.76 2.02 9.30
C TYR A 56 12.10 2.19 8.58
N PRO A 57 13.23 1.91 9.28
CA PRO A 57 14.54 1.89 8.63
C PRO A 57 14.64 0.68 7.70
N ALA A 58 14.80 0.92 6.40
CA ALA A 58 15.08 -0.11 5.42
C ALA A 58 16.58 -0.37 5.28
N ASP A 59 17.40 0.65 5.53
CA ASP A 59 18.86 0.59 5.55
C ASP A 59 19.38 1.69 6.50
N LYS A 60 20.69 1.75 6.70
CA LYS A 60 21.38 2.69 7.63
C LYS A 60 20.95 4.15 7.40
N ASP A 61 20.82 4.56 6.16
CA ASP A 61 20.50 5.95 5.79
C ASP A 61 19.18 6.07 5.01
N TRP A 62 18.33 5.05 5.05
CA TRP A 62 17.05 5.05 4.34
C TRP A 62 15.90 4.65 5.24
N ILE A 63 15.07 5.63 5.58
CA ILE A 63 13.80 5.42 6.28
C ILE A 63 12.67 5.41 5.27
N ARG A 64 11.91 4.31 5.26
CA ARG A 64 10.73 4.19 4.41
C ARG A 64 9.54 4.91 5.03
N PRO A 65 8.81 5.73 4.25
CA PRO A 65 7.57 6.32 4.71
C PRO A 65 6.49 5.26 4.97
N PRO A 66 5.41 5.60 5.67
CA PRO A 66 4.19 4.80 5.72
C PRO A 66 3.72 4.42 4.32
N HIS A 67 3.49 3.13 4.08
CA HIS A 67 2.98 2.63 2.80
C HIS A 67 2.30 1.29 2.97
N ILE A 68 1.44 0.94 2.02
CA ILE A 68 0.74 -0.35 1.95
C ILE A 68 1.10 -1.02 0.64
N HIS A 69 1.47 -2.28 0.69
CA HIS A 69 1.76 -3.09 -0.49
C HIS A 69 0.49 -3.69 -1.06
N PHE A 70 0.42 -3.73 -2.38
CA PHE A 70 -0.64 -4.36 -3.14
C PHE A 70 -0.05 -5.28 -4.21
N LYS A 71 -0.57 -6.49 -4.30
CA LYS A 71 -0.44 -7.33 -5.48
C LYS A 71 -1.83 -7.59 -6.01
N ILE A 72 -2.09 -7.15 -7.23
CA ILE A 72 -3.40 -7.26 -7.87
C ILE A 72 -3.28 -8.20 -9.06
N SER A 73 -4.20 -9.15 -9.15
CA SER A 73 -4.25 -10.12 -10.25
C SER A 73 -5.67 -10.31 -10.76
N LYS A 74 -5.78 -10.48 -12.06
CA LYS A 74 -7.02 -10.80 -12.76
C LYS A 74 -6.67 -11.56 -14.04
N GLN A 75 -7.42 -12.62 -14.35
CA GLN A 75 -7.25 -13.35 -15.60
C GLN A 75 -7.41 -12.41 -16.81
N GLY A 76 -6.50 -12.50 -17.78
CA GLY A 76 -6.46 -11.63 -18.95
C GLY A 76 -5.72 -10.31 -18.74
N TYR A 77 -5.20 -10.05 -17.55
CA TYR A 77 -4.44 -8.84 -17.22
C TYR A 77 -3.05 -9.19 -16.69
N ARG A 78 -2.11 -8.28 -16.92
CA ARG A 78 -0.79 -8.36 -16.29
C ARG A 78 -0.94 -8.13 -14.79
N ALA A 79 -0.46 -9.06 -13.96
CA ALA A 79 -0.43 -8.86 -12.52
C ALA A 79 0.44 -7.67 -12.15
N LEU A 80 -0.02 -6.84 -11.24
CA LEU A 80 0.68 -5.65 -10.77
C LEU A 80 1.04 -5.81 -9.30
N THR A 81 2.31 -5.61 -8.98
CA THR A 81 2.78 -5.39 -7.60
C THR A 81 3.19 -3.94 -7.45
N THR A 82 2.58 -3.24 -6.52
CA THR A 82 2.78 -1.81 -6.31
C THR A 82 2.67 -1.46 -4.82
N GLN A 83 2.84 -0.19 -4.51
CA GLN A 83 2.71 0.35 -3.16
C GLN A 83 1.85 1.61 -3.19
N MET A 84 0.96 1.74 -2.22
CA MET A 84 0.22 2.97 -1.95
C MET A 84 0.95 3.77 -0.89
N TYR A 85 1.22 5.02 -1.18
CA TYR A 85 1.79 5.99 -0.25
C TYR A 85 0.70 6.94 0.24
N PHE A 86 0.88 7.49 1.42
CA PHE A 86 -0.06 8.45 1.98
C PHE A 86 0.27 9.88 1.51
N PRO A 87 -0.74 10.71 1.23
CA PRO A 87 -0.52 12.11 0.89
C PRO A 87 0.04 12.87 2.10
N ASP A 88 0.70 13.99 1.84
CA ASP A 88 1.25 14.91 2.86
C ASP A 88 2.28 14.27 3.81
N GLU A 89 2.82 13.10 3.47
CA GLU A 89 3.85 12.42 4.22
C GLU A 89 5.24 12.97 3.86
N ALA A 90 5.91 13.61 4.83
CA ALA A 90 7.19 14.29 4.61
C ALA A 90 8.30 13.35 4.10
N LEU A 91 8.29 12.09 4.51
CA LEU A 91 9.30 11.10 4.11
C LEU A 91 9.16 10.63 2.65
N ASN A 92 8.03 10.88 2.00
CA ASN A 92 7.82 10.51 0.59
C ASN A 92 8.89 11.10 -0.33
N GLY A 93 9.29 12.35 -0.08
CA GLY A 93 10.32 13.04 -0.86
C GLY A 93 11.71 12.42 -0.77
N ALA A 94 12.00 11.70 0.29
CA ALA A 94 13.29 11.05 0.53
C ALA A 94 13.28 9.54 0.20
N ASP A 95 12.11 8.94 -0.06
CA ASP A 95 12.01 7.50 -0.33
C ASP A 95 12.68 7.13 -1.66
N LEU A 96 13.72 6.30 -1.60
CA LEU A 96 14.51 5.92 -2.77
C LEU A 96 13.67 5.17 -3.83
N LEU A 97 12.71 4.34 -3.38
CA LEU A 97 11.85 3.60 -4.28
C LEU A 97 10.89 4.55 -5.01
N LEU A 98 10.22 5.44 -4.29
CA LEU A 98 9.30 6.40 -4.89
C LEU A 98 10.06 7.37 -5.83
N ARG A 99 11.25 7.81 -5.46
CA ARG A 99 12.11 8.67 -6.30
C ARG A 99 12.57 8.00 -7.59
N SER A 100 12.70 6.66 -7.61
CA SER A 100 13.07 5.91 -8.82
C SER A 100 11.97 5.87 -9.88
N LYS A 101 10.75 6.29 -9.55
CA LYS A 101 9.59 6.29 -10.44
C LYS A 101 9.46 7.60 -11.23
N SER A 102 8.84 7.54 -12.40
CA SER A 102 8.43 8.73 -13.15
C SER A 102 7.42 9.57 -12.34
N ILE A 103 7.25 10.85 -12.73
CA ILE A 103 6.27 11.73 -12.07
C ILE A 103 4.85 11.14 -12.14
N ALA A 104 4.46 10.59 -13.29
CA ALA A 104 3.15 9.99 -13.48
C ALA A 104 2.95 8.77 -12.56
N GLU A 105 3.95 7.88 -12.46
CA GLU A 105 3.91 6.73 -11.56
C GLU A 105 3.83 7.15 -10.09
N ARG A 106 4.64 8.14 -9.66
CA ARG A 106 4.59 8.66 -8.28
C ARG A 106 3.20 9.18 -7.95
N THR A 107 2.61 9.98 -8.86
CA THR A 107 1.26 10.53 -8.68
C THR A 107 0.22 9.41 -8.55
N ALA A 108 0.34 8.34 -9.34
CA ALA A 108 -0.54 7.20 -9.27
C ALA A 108 -0.34 6.34 -8.00
N MET A 109 0.85 6.37 -7.40
CA MET A 109 1.18 5.62 -6.17
C MET A 109 0.79 6.35 -4.89
N ILE A 110 0.52 7.65 -4.93
CA ILE A 110 0.09 8.42 -3.77
C ILE A 110 -1.43 8.47 -3.72
N ALA A 111 -2.00 8.02 -2.60
CA ALA A 111 -3.44 8.05 -2.35
C ALA A 111 -3.95 9.49 -2.24
N LYS A 112 -5.24 9.67 -2.41
CA LYS A 112 -5.92 10.96 -2.25
C LYS A 112 -6.69 10.97 -0.93
N ASN A 113 -6.62 12.09 -0.20
CA ASN A 113 -7.53 12.35 0.90
C ASN A 113 -8.96 12.47 0.34
N LEU A 114 -9.88 11.71 0.90
CA LEU A 114 -11.30 11.82 0.60
C LEU A 114 -12.03 12.46 1.77
N GLU A 115 -13.13 13.16 1.48
CA GLU A 115 -13.99 13.69 2.52
C GLU A 115 -14.55 12.55 3.36
N SER A 116 -14.55 12.75 4.68
CA SER A 116 -15.08 11.79 5.66
C SER A 116 -16.03 12.50 6.59
N GLU A 117 -17.24 12.01 6.68
CA GLU A 117 -18.23 12.46 7.69
C GLU A 117 -17.90 11.94 9.09
N GLY A 118 -16.96 11.01 9.20
CA GLY A 118 -16.55 10.36 10.45
C GLY A 118 -15.23 10.89 11.00
N LYS A 119 -14.80 10.31 12.13
CA LYS A 119 -13.53 10.64 12.79
C LYS A 119 -12.29 10.00 12.12
N LEU A 120 -12.49 9.00 11.26
CA LEU A 120 -11.41 8.29 10.61
C LEU A 120 -11.10 8.91 9.25
N PRO A 121 -9.82 9.13 8.92
CA PRO A 121 -9.43 9.56 7.58
C PRO A 121 -9.77 8.48 6.56
N ILE A 122 -10.19 8.90 5.37
CA ILE A 122 -10.44 8.03 4.22
C ILE A 122 -9.46 8.38 3.11
N TYR A 123 -8.82 7.37 2.56
CA TYR A 123 -7.87 7.49 1.45
C TYR A 123 -8.39 6.77 0.22
N GLY A 124 -8.45 7.48 -0.91
CA GLY A 124 -8.79 6.89 -2.19
C GLY A 124 -7.54 6.45 -2.95
N TYR A 125 -7.56 5.24 -3.48
CA TYR A 125 -6.46 4.69 -4.26
C TYR A 125 -6.98 3.96 -5.49
N ASN A 126 -6.58 4.40 -6.68
CA ASN A 126 -6.96 3.81 -7.94
C ASN A 126 -5.81 2.98 -8.52
N VAL A 127 -6.11 1.77 -8.96
CA VAL A 127 -5.16 0.88 -9.61
C VAL A 127 -5.59 0.58 -11.03
N VAL A 128 -4.69 0.73 -11.97
CA VAL A 128 -4.92 0.41 -13.39
C VAL A 128 -4.13 -0.85 -13.74
N LEU A 129 -4.83 -1.87 -14.25
CA LEU A 129 -4.20 -3.09 -14.77
C LEU A 129 -4.08 -3.01 -16.29
N GLU A 130 -2.95 -3.48 -16.81
CA GLU A 130 -2.70 -3.61 -18.24
C GLU A 130 -3.31 -4.91 -18.78
N LEU A 131 -4.09 -4.80 -19.86
CA LEU A 131 -4.63 -5.97 -20.55
C LEU A 131 -3.49 -6.76 -21.22
N LEU A 132 -3.47 -8.06 -21.07
CA LEU A 132 -2.57 -8.90 -21.84
C LEU A 132 -3.02 -8.88 -23.32
N ARG A 133 -2.13 -8.41 -24.19
CA ARG A 133 -2.34 -8.53 -25.64
C ARG A 133 -1.97 -9.96 -26.06
N ASN A 134 -2.92 -10.63 -26.70
CA ASN A 134 -2.66 -11.90 -27.39
C ASN A 134 -1.76 -11.66 -28.59
#